data_599a833fcb878dabc8b2b5488e1a0983
#
_entry.id   599a833fcb878dabc8b2b5488e1a0983
#
_cell.length_a   1.000
_cell.length_b   1.000
_cell.length_c   1.000
_cell.angle_alpha   90.00
_cell.angle_beta   90.00
_cell.angle_gamma   90.00
#
_symmetry.space_group_name_H-M   'P 1'
#
loop_
_entity.id
_entity.type
_entity.pdbx_description
1 polymer ?
#
loop_
_entity_poly.entity_id
_entity_poly.type
_entity_poly.pdbx_seq_one_letter_code
_entity_poly.pdbx_strand_id
1 'polypeptide(L)'
;ITLGVLVAFSGYIWNLIWPMKMLGQLTDLLSRTIASAKKVFKIMDRISNIQGKEDGYFPENIRGDIELRNVSFKYNEDLVLKNINLKIPAGSTVAIMGTTGSGKSSLMNLIGRYYDVCNGEVLIDGVDIREYNLNKLRSNMSIVPQDVFLFSDTVINNIRFGNLNSTKDEIDKACRNACCYEFIKDLPQSFETEIGERGVGLSGGQKQRVAIGRALALNPKLMCFDEPTSAL
;
A
#
# COMPACT_ATOMS: atom_id res chain seq x y z
N ILE A 1 20.01 -61.79 -41.63
CA ILE A 1 20.15 -61.05 -40.34
C ILE A 1 20.05 -62.11 -39.22
N THR A 2 21.09 -62.22 -38.40
CA THR A 2 21.06 -63.15 -37.26
C THR A 2 20.21 -62.56 -36.10
N LEU A 3 19.61 -63.43 -35.30
CA LEU A 3 18.78 -63.04 -34.17
C LEU A 3 19.54 -62.09 -33.20
N GLY A 4 20.84 -62.33 -33.03
CA GLY A 4 21.69 -61.50 -32.18
C GLY A 4 21.85 -60.06 -32.70
N VAL A 5 21.94 -59.86 -34.00
CA VAL A 5 21.98 -58.51 -34.61
C VAL A 5 20.66 -57.76 -34.40
N LEU A 6 19.53 -58.46 -34.50
CA LEU A 6 18.21 -57.86 -34.26
C LEU A 6 18.03 -57.39 -32.80
N VAL A 7 18.44 -58.23 -31.86
CA VAL A 7 18.38 -57.91 -30.42
C VAL A 7 19.30 -56.74 -30.09
N ALA A 8 20.54 -56.72 -30.58
CA ALA A 8 21.48 -55.62 -30.35
C ALA A 8 20.95 -54.31 -30.96
N PHE A 9 20.40 -54.32 -32.14
CA PHE A 9 19.83 -53.15 -32.79
C PHE A 9 18.63 -52.60 -32.02
N SER A 10 17.72 -53.46 -31.54
CA SER A 10 16.61 -53.07 -30.69
C SER A 10 17.09 -52.43 -29.38
N GLY A 11 18.14 -52.98 -28.79
CA GLY A 11 18.75 -52.44 -27.57
C GLY A 11 19.33 -51.00 -27.78
N TYR A 12 19.98 -50.78 -28.93
CA TYR A 12 20.50 -49.43 -29.26
C TYR A 12 19.37 -48.44 -29.48
N ILE A 13 18.27 -48.83 -30.11
CA ILE A 13 17.11 -47.95 -30.30
C ILE A 13 16.55 -47.52 -28.94
N TRP A 14 16.36 -48.49 -28.01
CA TRP A 14 15.88 -48.20 -26.68
C TRP A 14 16.81 -47.22 -25.89
N ASN A 15 18.13 -47.41 -26.01
CA ASN A 15 19.10 -46.56 -25.39
C ASN A 15 19.11 -45.11 -25.98
N LEU A 16 18.66 -44.91 -27.22
CA LEU A 16 18.55 -43.60 -27.85
C LEU A 16 17.26 -42.84 -27.47
N ILE A 17 16.19 -43.59 -27.20
CA ILE A 17 14.88 -43.01 -26.87
C ILE A 17 14.95 -42.14 -25.61
N TRP A 18 15.64 -42.63 -24.57
CA TRP A 18 15.71 -41.89 -23.29
C TRP A 18 16.43 -40.55 -23.39
N PRO A 19 17.63 -40.43 -23.98
CA PRO A 19 18.29 -39.12 -24.18
C PRO A 19 17.47 -38.17 -25.04
N MET A 20 16.80 -38.64 -26.08
CA MET A 20 15.95 -37.78 -26.94
C MET A 20 14.75 -37.24 -26.16
N LYS A 21 14.11 -38.08 -25.34
CA LYS A 21 13.02 -37.64 -24.43
C LYS A 21 13.51 -36.61 -23.41
N MET A 22 14.71 -36.82 -22.86
CA MET A 22 15.32 -35.90 -21.91
C MET A 22 15.62 -34.54 -22.54
N LEU A 23 16.12 -34.49 -23.77
CA LEU A 23 16.32 -33.25 -24.51
C LEU A 23 15.00 -32.48 -24.69
N GLY A 24 13.93 -33.16 -25.05
CA GLY A 24 12.60 -32.55 -25.13
C GLY A 24 12.15 -31.95 -23.81
N GLN A 25 12.32 -32.68 -22.71
CA GLN A 25 11.97 -32.18 -21.37
C GLN A 25 12.84 -30.98 -20.95
N LEU A 26 14.15 -31.00 -21.24
CA LEU A 26 15.04 -29.87 -20.98
C LEU A 26 14.64 -28.61 -21.74
N THR A 27 14.28 -28.78 -23.02
CA THR A 27 13.83 -27.65 -23.86
C THR A 27 12.54 -27.03 -23.29
N ASP A 28 11.58 -27.87 -22.88
CA ASP A 28 10.33 -27.40 -22.28
C ASP A 28 10.61 -26.70 -20.91
N LEU A 29 11.46 -27.30 -20.07
CA LEU A 29 11.87 -26.72 -18.79
C LEU A 29 12.53 -25.34 -18.99
N LEU A 30 13.47 -25.22 -19.92
CA LEU A 30 14.13 -23.96 -20.24
C LEU A 30 13.13 -22.90 -20.71
N SER A 31 12.22 -23.30 -21.59
CA SER A 31 11.19 -22.36 -22.11
C SER A 31 10.28 -21.83 -20.99
N ARG A 32 9.83 -22.71 -20.11
CA ARG A 32 9.03 -22.32 -18.93
C ARG A 32 9.81 -21.45 -17.95
N THR A 33 11.08 -21.80 -17.69
CA THR A 33 11.96 -21.02 -16.81
C THR A 33 12.16 -19.61 -17.35
N ILE A 34 12.48 -19.46 -18.64
CA ILE A 34 12.65 -18.15 -19.29
C ILE A 34 11.35 -17.35 -19.23
N ALA A 35 10.20 -17.97 -19.52
CA ALA A 35 8.91 -17.30 -19.46
C ALA A 35 8.57 -16.81 -18.03
N SER A 36 8.86 -17.62 -17.03
CA SER A 36 8.65 -17.27 -15.62
C SER A 36 9.61 -16.16 -15.17
N ALA A 37 10.90 -16.27 -15.52
CA ALA A 37 11.90 -15.26 -15.22
C ALA A 37 11.53 -13.90 -15.83
N LYS A 38 11.10 -13.87 -17.09
CA LYS A 38 10.62 -12.63 -17.73
C LYS A 38 9.48 -11.96 -16.97
N LYS A 39 8.54 -12.74 -16.41
CA LYS A 39 7.43 -12.17 -15.61
C LYS A 39 7.94 -11.57 -14.31
N VAL A 40 8.86 -12.24 -13.62
CA VAL A 40 9.47 -11.74 -12.38
C VAL A 40 10.25 -10.45 -12.65
N PHE A 41 11.17 -10.46 -13.63
CA PHE A 41 11.97 -9.29 -13.98
C PHE A 41 11.10 -8.12 -14.45
N LYS A 42 10.02 -8.38 -15.21
CA LYS A 42 9.07 -7.31 -15.59
C LYS A 42 8.48 -6.57 -14.39
N ILE A 43 8.31 -7.26 -13.25
CA ILE A 43 7.82 -6.63 -12.02
C ILE A 43 8.96 -5.92 -11.30
N MET A 44 10.13 -6.59 -11.18
CA MET A 44 11.30 -6.05 -10.48
C MET A 44 11.87 -4.79 -11.16
N ASP A 45 11.91 -4.79 -12.49
CA ASP A 45 12.43 -3.67 -13.29
C ASP A 45 11.41 -2.54 -13.49
N ARG A 46 10.21 -2.68 -12.90
CA ARG A 46 9.18 -1.65 -13.03
C ARG A 46 9.55 -0.43 -12.20
N ILE A 47 9.90 0.65 -12.89
CA ILE A 47 10.14 1.95 -12.27
C ILE A 47 8.79 2.57 -11.91
N SER A 48 8.66 3.08 -10.68
CA SER A 48 7.47 3.83 -10.27
C SER A 48 7.37 5.13 -11.06
N ASN A 49 6.17 5.48 -11.51
CA ASN A 49 5.91 6.78 -12.13
C ASN A 49 6.08 7.93 -11.13
N ILE A 50 5.86 7.63 -9.84
CA ILE A 50 6.07 8.58 -8.76
C ILE A 50 7.46 8.36 -8.20
N GLN A 51 8.39 9.23 -8.55
CA GLN A 51 9.74 9.22 -8.02
C GLN A 51 9.88 10.35 -6.99
N GLY A 52 10.35 10.00 -5.80
CA GLY A 52 10.73 10.98 -4.79
C GLY A 52 12.11 11.54 -5.09
N LYS A 53 12.32 12.83 -4.85
CA LYS A 53 13.65 13.44 -4.83
C LYS A 53 14.28 13.10 -3.48
N GLU A 54 15.45 12.43 -3.44
CA GLU A 54 16.15 12.12 -2.19
C GLU A 54 16.55 13.41 -1.47
N ASP A 55 17.06 14.41 -2.20
CA ASP A 55 17.38 15.75 -1.71
C ASP A 55 16.21 16.73 -1.83
N GLY A 56 14.97 16.21 -1.90
CA GLY A 56 13.76 17.02 -2.01
C GLY A 56 13.56 17.92 -0.80
N TYR A 57 12.79 19.00 -1.02
CA TYR A 57 12.42 19.95 0.03
C TYR A 57 11.76 19.25 1.22
N PHE A 58 12.20 19.60 2.41
CA PHE A 58 11.55 19.19 3.65
C PHE A 58 11.87 20.22 4.75
N PRO A 59 10.88 21.01 5.19
CA PRO A 59 11.07 21.97 6.27
C PRO A 59 11.18 21.23 7.62
N GLU A 60 11.83 21.86 8.60
CA GLU A 60 11.92 21.32 9.97
C GLU A 60 10.53 21.12 10.59
N ASN A 61 9.58 21.99 10.26
CA ASN A 61 8.20 21.93 10.73
C ASN A 61 7.22 22.10 9.58
N ILE A 62 6.43 21.05 9.31
CA ILE A 62 5.25 21.12 8.46
C ILE A 62 4.09 21.67 9.29
N ARG A 63 3.46 22.76 8.84
CA ARG A 63 2.24 23.30 9.45
C ARG A 63 1.00 22.55 8.99
N GLY A 64 0.96 22.17 7.71
CA GLY A 64 -0.11 21.41 7.09
C GLY A 64 -1.18 22.26 6.41
N ASP A 65 -0.85 23.46 5.92
CA ASP A 65 -1.70 24.18 4.99
C ASP A 65 -1.74 23.45 3.66
N ILE A 66 -2.92 23.06 3.17
CA ILE A 66 -3.08 22.39 1.87
C ILE A 66 -3.78 23.32 0.91
N GLU A 67 -3.26 23.47 -0.31
CA GLU A 67 -3.89 24.22 -1.37
C GLU A 67 -3.84 23.45 -2.69
N LEU A 68 -4.99 23.28 -3.32
CA LEU A 68 -5.12 22.74 -4.66
C LEU A 68 -5.42 23.90 -5.60
N ARG A 69 -4.64 24.06 -6.68
CA ARG A 69 -4.82 25.09 -7.69
C ARG A 69 -5.07 24.49 -9.05
N ASN A 70 -6.26 24.69 -9.59
CA ASN A 70 -6.69 24.24 -10.91
C ASN A 70 -6.40 22.74 -11.16
N VAL A 71 -6.52 21.91 -10.11
CA VAL A 71 -6.17 20.50 -10.15
C VAL A 71 -7.14 19.73 -11.02
N SER A 72 -6.59 19.01 -12.02
CA SER A 72 -7.32 18.03 -12.82
C SER A 72 -6.57 16.72 -12.80
N PHE A 73 -7.33 15.61 -12.73
CA PHE A 73 -6.75 14.28 -12.59
C PHE A 73 -7.58 13.21 -13.32
N LYS A 74 -6.88 12.23 -13.88
CA LYS A 74 -7.43 11.02 -14.49
C LYS A 74 -6.57 9.80 -14.16
N TYR A 75 -7.18 8.64 -14.04
CA TYR A 75 -6.44 7.38 -13.92
C TYR A 75 -6.01 6.84 -15.27
N ASN A 76 -6.86 6.91 -16.26
CA ASN A 76 -6.63 6.49 -17.66
C ASN A 76 -7.06 7.64 -18.59
N GLU A 77 -8.12 7.43 -19.38
CA GLU A 77 -8.62 8.42 -20.35
C GLU A 77 -9.64 9.41 -19.74
N ASP A 78 -10.46 8.94 -18.80
CA ASP A 78 -11.56 9.73 -18.24
C ASP A 78 -11.08 10.63 -17.08
N LEU A 79 -11.46 11.91 -17.13
CA LEU A 79 -11.21 12.86 -16.06
C LEU A 79 -12.08 12.54 -14.84
N VAL A 80 -11.42 12.26 -13.70
CA VAL A 80 -12.05 12.01 -12.40
C VAL A 80 -12.21 13.32 -11.62
N LEU A 81 -11.21 14.20 -11.66
CA LEU A 81 -11.26 15.53 -11.07
C LEU A 81 -11.00 16.57 -12.15
N LYS A 82 -11.78 17.65 -12.14
CA LYS A 82 -11.72 18.70 -13.13
C LYS A 82 -11.66 20.09 -12.47
N ASN A 83 -10.54 20.77 -12.66
CA ASN A 83 -10.33 22.15 -12.23
C ASN A 83 -10.69 22.41 -10.75
N ILE A 84 -10.22 21.56 -9.86
CA ILE A 84 -10.47 21.65 -8.42
C ILE A 84 -9.60 22.76 -7.84
N ASN A 85 -10.24 23.67 -7.13
CA ASN A 85 -9.59 24.71 -6.32
C ASN A 85 -10.09 24.57 -4.89
N LEU A 86 -9.17 24.30 -3.95
CA LEU A 86 -9.50 24.07 -2.55
C LEU A 86 -8.36 24.57 -1.68
N LYS A 87 -8.70 25.23 -0.58
CA LYS A 87 -7.73 25.64 0.43
C LYS A 87 -8.16 25.13 1.80
N ILE A 88 -7.27 24.42 2.46
CA ILE A 88 -7.46 23.82 3.79
C ILE A 88 -6.41 24.41 4.72
N PRO A 89 -6.76 25.36 5.61
CA PRO A 89 -5.82 25.93 6.55
C PRO A 89 -5.29 24.88 7.56
N ALA A 90 -4.05 25.05 7.98
CA ALA A 90 -3.46 24.21 9.02
C ALA A 90 -4.34 24.18 10.29
N GLY A 91 -4.41 22.99 10.91
CA GLY A 91 -5.21 22.78 12.13
C GLY A 91 -6.73 22.77 11.92
N SER A 92 -7.22 22.93 10.67
CA SER A 92 -8.64 22.83 10.36
C SER A 92 -9.05 21.37 10.09
N THR A 93 -10.32 21.08 10.33
CA THR A 93 -10.96 19.82 9.90
C THR A 93 -11.93 20.15 8.78
N VAL A 94 -11.78 19.47 7.64
CA VAL A 94 -12.60 19.65 6.46
C VAL A 94 -13.29 18.35 6.08
N ALA A 95 -14.61 18.39 5.90
CA ALA A 95 -15.39 17.28 5.38
C ALA A 95 -15.64 17.46 3.87
N ILE A 96 -15.28 16.44 3.08
CA ILE A 96 -15.52 16.40 1.65
C ILE A 96 -16.70 15.46 1.40
N MET A 97 -17.82 16.01 0.92
CA MET A 97 -19.01 15.24 0.66
C MET A 97 -19.29 15.13 -0.85
N GLY A 98 -19.89 14.02 -1.25
CA GLY A 98 -20.26 13.76 -2.63
C GLY A 98 -20.73 12.32 -2.82
N THR A 99 -21.36 12.04 -3.94
CA THR A 99 -21.82 10.68 -4.31
C THR A 99 -20.64 9.72 -4.50
N THR A 100 -20.92 8.44 -4.46
CA THR A 100 -19.90 7.41 -4.81
C THR A 100 -19.38 7.67 -6.22
N GLY A 101 -18.09 7.58 -6.41
CA GLY A 101 -17.44 7.86 -7.70
C GLY A 101 -17.17 9.35 -7.99
N SER A 102 -17.52 10.29 -7.09
CA SER A 102 -17.24 11.73 -7.30
C SER A 102 -15.77 12.14 -7.18
N GLY A 103 -14.86 11.20 -6.87
CA GLY A 103 -13.43 11.48 -6.79
C GLY A 103 -12.89 11.82 -5.40
N LYS A 104 -13.65 11.62 -4.31
CA LYS A 104 -13.19 11.89 -2.92
C LYS A 104 -11.89 11.19 -2.58
N SER A 105 -11.83 9.87 -2.77
CA SER A 105 -10.63 9.06 -2.52
C SER A 105 -9.48 9.46 -3.45
N SER A 106 -9.78 9.84 -4.70
CA SER A 106 -8.78 10.33 -5.64
C SER A 106 -8.12 11.62 -5.15
N LEU A 107 -8.91 12.52 -4.57
CA LEU A 107 -8.40 13.76 -4.00
C LEU A 107 -7.41 13.48 -2.85
N MET A 108 -7.75 12.58 -1.93
CA MET A 108 -6.86 12.18 -0.84
C MET A 108 -5.57 11.53 -1.36
N ASN A 109 -5.70 10.70 -2.40
CA ASN A 109 -4.55 10.08 -3.05
C ASN A 109 -3.61 11.10 -3.71
N LEU A 110 -4.13 12.21 -4.22
CA LEU A 110 -3.32 13.31 -4.74
C LEU A 110 -2.60 14.06 -3.63
N ILE A 111 -3.27 14.33 -2.50
CA ILE A 111 -2.64 14.99 -1.34
C ILE A 111 -1.48 14.14 -0.79
N GLY A 112 -1.64 12.80 -0.75
CA GLY A 112 -0.57 11.86 -0.37
C GLY A 112 0.47 11.60 -1.45
N ARG A 113 0.31 12.25 -2.63
CA ARG A 113 1.14 12.02 -3.82
C ARG A 113 1.29 10.53 -4.15
N TYR A 114 0.19 9.77 -4.10
CA TYR A 114 0.15 8.41 -4.67
C TYR A 114 -0.02 8.46 -6.19
N TYR A 115 -0.49 9.61 -6.69
CA TYR A 115 -0.56 9.95 -8.11
C TYR A 115 -0.15 11.42 -8.27
N ASP A 116 0.41 11.77 -9.43
CA ASP A 116 0.65 13.16 -9.81
C ASP A 116 -0.57 13.70 -10.58
N VAL A 117 -0.82 15.01 -10.45
CA VAL A 117 -1.90 15.68 -11.16
C VAL A 117 -1.60 15.79 -12.67
N CYS A 118 -2.65 15.76 -13.51
CA CYS A 118 -2.48 15.99 -14.95
C CYS A 118 -2.32 17.47 -15.28
N ASN A 119 -3.03 18.33 -14.54
CA ASN A 119 -2.93 19.78 -14.62
C ASN A 119 -3.06 20.38 -13.23
N GLY A 120 -2.51 21.56 -13.04
CA GLY A 120 -2.51 22.27 -11.77
C GLY A 120 -1.42 21.80 -10.82
N GLU A 121 -1.57 22.17 -9.58
CA GLU A 121 -0.60 21.90 -8.53
C GLU A 121 -1.28 21.62 -7.20
N VAL A 122 -0.67 20.77 -6.39
CA VAL A 122 -1.03 20.51 -5.00
C VAL A 122 0.09 21.04 -4.13
N LEU A 123 -0.22 21.98 -3.27
CA LEU A 123 0.74 22.66 -2.41
C LEU A 123 0.52 22.25 -0.96
N ILE A 124 1.61 22.03 -0.24
CA ILE A 124 1.62 21.91 1.22
C ILE A 124 2.54 23.00 1.75
N ASP A 125 2.02 23.84 2.64
CA ASP A 125 2.72 25.02 3.17
C ASP A 125 3.27 25.94 2.06
N GLY A 126 2.55 26.04 0.93
CA GLY A 126 2.90 26.88 -0.22
C GLY A 126 3.92 26.27 -1.18
N VAL A 127 4.41 25.07 -0.94
CA VAL A 127 5.38 24.35 -1.78
C VAL A 127 4.70 23.17 -2.48
N ASP A 128 4.96 23.01 -3.78
CA ASP A 128 4.41 21.88 -4.57
C ASP A 128 4.89 20.54 -4.01
N ILE A 129 3.97 19.59 -3.83
CA ILE A 129 4.28 18.27 -3.29
C ILE A 129 5.29 17.49 -4.13
N ARG A 130 5.47 17.84 -5.41
CA ARG A 130 6.47 17.25 -6.31
C ARG A 130 7.90 17.64 -5.95
N GLU A 131 8.07 18.75 -5.24
CA GLU A 131 9.39 19.22 -4.76
C GLU A 131 9.80 18.60 -3.42
N TYR A 132 8.86 18.03 -2.68
CA TYR A 132 9.14 17.43 -1.39
C TYR A 132 9.96 16.14 -1.48
N ASN A 133 10.77 15.87 -0.46
CA ASN A 133 11.22 14.52 -0.17
C ASN A 133 10.01 13.65 0.20
N LEU A 134 9.67 12.72 -0.68
CA LEU A 134 8.43 11.95 -0.61
C LEU A 134 8.33 11.09 0.66
N ASN A 135 9.43 10.48 1.09
CA ASN A 135 9.45 9.65 2.29
C ASN A 135 9.20 10.48 3.54
N LYS A 136 9.86 11.62 3.65
CA LYS A 136 9.67 12.56 4.77
C LYS A 136 8.27 13.19 4.76
N LEU A 137 7.72 13.52 3.59
CA LEU A 137 6.36 14.02 3.49
C LEU A 137 5.36 12.97 4.01
N ARG A 138 5.45 11.75 3.51
CA ARG A 138 4.55 10.64 3.90
C ARG A 138 4.70 10.23 5.36
N SER A 139 5.89 10.35 5.97
CA SER A 139 6.06 10.10 7.40
C SER A 139 5.34 11.12 8.29
N ASN A 140 4.92 12.26 7.75
CA ASN A 140 4.12 13.27 8.42
C ASN A 140 2.63 13.23 8.04
N MET A 141 2.23 12.25 7.24
CA MET A 141 0.85 12.07 6.79
C MET A 141 0.34 10.69 7.15
N SER A 142 -0.94 10.61 7.46
CA SER A 142 -1.61 9.34 7.66
C SER A 142 -2.93 9.30 6.90
N ILE A 143 -3.20 8.15 6.27
CA ILE A 143 -4.44 7.92 5.54
C ILE A 143 -5.09 6.67 6.12
N VAL A 144 -6.33 6.81 6.58
CA VAL A 144 -7.19 5.69 6.98
C VAL A 144 -8.10 5.38 5.80
N PRO A 145 -7.86 4.26 5.09
CA PRO A 145 -8.66 3.90 3.92
C PRO A 145 -10.05 3.38 4.34
N GLN A 146 -10.98 3.37 3.39
CA GLN A 146 -12.31 2.80 3.56
C GLN A 146 -12.24 1.30 3.89
N ASP A 147 -11.45 0.54 3.11
CA ASP A 147 -11.20 -0.88 3.37
C ASP A 147 -9.96 -1.04 4.25
N VAL A 148 -10.19 -1.34 5.52
CA VAL A 148 -9.12 -1.53 6.49
C VAL A 148 -8.43 -2.86 6.30
N PHE A 149 -7.10 -2.81 6.12
CA PHE A 149 -6.24 -3.98 6.12
C PHE A 149 -5.45 -4.08 7.45
N LEU A 150 -5.56 -5.25 8.10
CA LEU A 150 -4.73 -5.62 9.24
C LEU A 150 -3.85 -6.81 8.87
N PHE A 151 -2.62 -6.77 9.35
CA PHE A 151 -1.64 -7.83 9.14
C PHE A 151 -1.92 -9.02 10.07
N SER A 152 -1.58 -10.22 9.62
CA SER A 152 -1.58 -11.43 10.44
C SER A 152 -0.42 -11.35 11.44
N ASP A 153 -0.66 -10.65 12.55
CA ASP A 153 0.31 -10.33 13.59
C ASP A 153 -0.45 -9.88 14.85
N THR A 154 0.24 -9.56 15.94
CA THR A 154 -0.38 -9.05 17.16
C THR A 154 -1.06 -7.70 16.94
N VAL A 155 -2.01 -7.36 17.82
CA VAL A 155 -2.67 -6.05 17.81
C VAL A 155 -1.64 -4.93 17.96
N ILE A 156 -0.67 -5.08 18.89
CA ILE A 156 0.36 -4.07 19.11
C ILE A 156 1.23 -3.84 17.90
N ASN A 157 1.62 -4.89 17.18
CA ASN A 157 2.43 -4.78 15.97
C ASN A 157 1.65 -4.13 14.83
N ASN A 158 0.35 -4.42 14.73
CA ASN A 158 -0.53 -3.73 13.80
C ASN A 158 -0.60 -2.23 14.06
N ILE A 159 -0.61 -1.77 15.30
CA ILE A 159 -0.62 -0.34 15.66
C ILE A 159 0.76 0.27 15.44
N ARG A 160 1.83 -0.41 15.88
CA ARG A 160 3.22 0.02 15.68
C ARG A 160 3.63 0.14 14.22
N PHE A 161 2.93 -0.52 13.32
CA PHE A 161 3.22 -0.40 11.89
C PHE A 161 3.18 1.04 11.38
N GLY A 162 2.43 1.93 12.03
CA GLY A 162 2.46 3.37 11.75
C GLY A 162 3.81 4.02 12.13
N ASN A 163 4.39 3.62 13.27
CA ASN A 163 5.70 4.07 13.74
C ASN A 163 6.33 2.99 14.62
N LEU A 164 7.33 2.29 14.09
CA LEU A 164 8.01 1.18 14.76
C LEU A 164 8.73 1.60 16.05
N ASN A 165 9.06 2.88 16.20
CA ASN A 165 9.75 3.43 17.36
C ASN A 165 8.79 3.97 18.42
N SER A 166 7.46 3.82 18.26
CA SER A 166 6.49 4.29 19.22
C SER A 166 6.68 3.63 20.59
N THR A 167 6.70 4.44 21.63
CA THR A 167 6.72 4.00 23.01
C THR A 167 5.37 3.40 23.41
N LYS A 168 5.32 2.66 24.51
CA LYS A 168 4.07 2.10 25.01
C LYS A 168 3.05 3.20 25.33
N ASP A 169 3.49 4.29 25.94
CA ASP A 169 2.62 5.41 26.33
C ASP A 169 2.01 6.10 25.11
N GLU A 170 2.77 6.25 24.02
CA GLU A 170 2.28 6.79 22.75
C GLU A 170 1.23 5.87 22.12
N ILE A 171 1.46 4.55 22.15
CA ILE A 171 0.50 3.56 21.67
C ILE A 171 -0.77 3.60 22.49
N ASP A 172 -0.67 3.60 23.82
CA ASP A 172 -1.81 3.67 24.73
C ASP A 172 -2.63 4.94 24.48
N LYS A 173 -1.96 6.09 24.31
CA LYS A 173 -2.60 7.36 23.97
C LYS A 173 -3.31 7.29 22.62
N ALA A 174 -2.66 6.75 21.60
CA ALA A 174 -3.25 6.56 20.27
C ALA A 174 -4.48 5.65 20.33
N CYS A 175 -4.41 4.54 21.09
CA CYS A 175 -5.53 3.61 21.25
C CYS A 175 -6.71 4.24 22.01
N ARG A 176 -6.45 5.05 23.03
CA ARG A 176 -7.52 5.79 23.75
C ARG A 176 -8.22 6.77 22.83
N ASN A 177 -7.45 7.55 22.05
CA ASN A 177 -7.97 8.52 21.09
C ASN A 177 -8.75 7.84 19.94
N ALA A 178 -8.37 6.63 19.57
CA ALA A 178 -9.07 5.81 18.57
C ALA A 178 -10.24 5.00 19.16
N CYS A 179 -10.53 5.12 20.46
CA CYS A 179 -11.54 4.32 21.16
C CYS A 179 -11.35 2.81 21.01
N CYS A 180 -10.09 2.34 20.88
CA CYS A 180 -9.78 0.92 20.76
C CYS A 180 -9.14 0.31 22.03
N TYR A 181 -8.68 1.12 22.96
CA TYR A 181 -7.95 0.68 24.14
C TYR A 181 -8.74 -0.32 25.00
N GLU A 182 -10.01 -0.01 25.30
CA GLU A 182 -10.80 -0.83 26.22
C GLU A 182 -11.10 -2.21 25.64
N PHE A 183 -11.57 -2.29 24.39
CA PHE A 183 -11.85 -3.61 23.80
C PHE A 183 -10.58 -4.44 23.57
N ILE A 184 -9.41 -3.79 23.32
CA ILE A 184 -8.14 -4.51 23.20
C ILE A 184 -7.76 -5.16 24.53
N LYS A 185 -7.97 -4.49 25.66
CA LYS A 185 -7.72 -5.07 26.99
C LYS A 185 -8.57 -6.30 27.28
N ASP A 186 -9.77 -6.35 26.73
CA ASP A 186 -10.71 -7.46 26.92
C ASP A 186 -10.40 -8.66 26.01
N LEU A 187 -9.45 -8.54 25.08
CA LEU A 187 -9.00 -9.66 24.25
C LEU A 187 -8.18 -10.66 25.10
N PRO A 188 -8.14 -11.95 24.71
CA PRO A 188 -7.53 -13.03 25.52
C PRO A 188 -6.08 -12.77 25.95
N GLN A 189 -5.28 -12.11 25.10
CA GLN A 189 -3.90 -11.73 25.37
C GLN A 189 -3.71 -10.21 25.27
N SER A 190 -4.81 -9.43 25.39
CA SER A 190 -4.78 -7.97 25.29
C SER A 190 -4.06 -7.51 24.03
N PHE A 191 -3.08 -6.62 24.15
CA PHE A 191 -2.29 -6.08 23.03
C PHE A 191 -1.47 -7.14 22.26
N GLU A 192 -1.11 -8.25 22.91
CA GLU A 192 -0.37 -9.37 22.31
C GLU A 192 -1.29 -10.39 21.62
N THR A 193 -2.60 -10.15 21.58
CA THR A 193 -3.53 -11.02 20.89
C THR A 193 -3.20 -11.05 19.39
N GLU A 194 -2.96 -12.24 18.84
CA GLU A 194 -2.75 -12.44 17.42
C GLU A 194 -4.06 -12.25 16.65
N ILE A 195 -3.99 -11.44 15.60
CA ILE A 195 -5.08 -11.21 14.65
C ILE A 195 -4.83 -12.08 13.43
N GLY A 196 -5.82 -12.86 13.02
CA GLY A 196 -5.75 -13.65 11.81
C GLY A 196 -5.67 -12.78 10.54
N GLU A 197 -5.50 -13.44 9.40
CA GLU A 197 -5.40 -12.78 8.11
C GLU A 197 -6.57 -11.79 7.90
N ARG A 198 -6.24 -10.56 7.49
CA ARG A 198 -7.20 -9.45 7.33
C ARG A 198 -8.03 -9.14 8.57
N GLY A 199 -7.49 -9.42 9.78
CA GLY A 199 -8.16 -9.09 11.02
C GLY A 199 -9.25 -10.08 11.44
N VAL A 200 -9.16 -11.35 11.03
CA VAL A 200 -10.07 -12.38 11.51
C VAL A 200 -10.06 -12.39 13.06
N GLY A 201 -11.25 -12.40 13.65
CA GLY A 201 -11.44 -12.32 15.11
C GLY A 201 -11.88 -10.95 15.61
N LEU A 202 -11.81 -9.89 14.79
CA LEU A 202 -12.31 -8.57 15.11
C LEU A 202 -13.55 -8.22 14.28
N SER A 203 -14.50 -7.48 14.87
CA SER A 203 -15.61 -6.89 14.13
C SER A 203 -15.13 -5.79 13.18
N GLY A 204 -15.96 -5.40 12.18
CA GLY A 204 -15.62 -4.32 11.25
C GLY A 204 -15.24 -3.02 11.96
N GLY A 205 -16.04 -2.59 12.92
CA GLY A 205 -15.77 -1.40 13.72
C GLY A 205 -14.51 -1.51 14.60
N GLN A 206 -14.20 -2.70 15.12
CA GLN A 206 -12.95 -2.92 15.87
C GLN A 206 -11.72 -2.81 14.95
N LYS A 207 -11.76 -3.40 13.75
CA LYS A 207 -10.70 -3.26 12.74
C LYS A 207 -10.46 -1.80 12.39
N GLN A 208 -11.54 -1.05 12.17
CA GLN A 208 -11.45 0.36 11.82
C GLN A 208 -10.82 1.18 12.93
N ARG A 209 -11.22 0.97 14.18
CA ARG A 209 -10.61 1.64 15.35
C ARG A 209 -9.12 1.29 15.51
N VAL A 210 -8.72 0.04 15.27
CA VAL A 210 -7.29 -0.34 15.25
C VAL A 210 -6.53 0.39 14.14
N ALA A 211 -7.11 0.52 12.94
CA ALA A 211 -6.49 1.27 11.85
C ALA A 211 -6.38 2.78 12.15
N ILE A 212 -7.37 3.36 12.83
CA ILE A 212 -7.29 4.74 13.32
C ILE A 212 -6.19 4.85 14.39
N GLY A 213 -6.09 3.89 15.31
CA GLY A 213 -5.00 3.82 16.30
C GLY A 213 -3.62 3.76 15.67
N ARG A 214 -3.45 2.94 14.61
CA ARG A 214 -2.24 2.89 13.77
C ARG A 214 -1.91 4.26 13.17
N ALA A 215 -2.92 4.93 12.63
CA ALA A 215 -2.76 6.24 12.01
C ALA A 215 -2.34 7.32 13.03
N LEU A 216 -2.92 7.27 14.23
CA LEU A 216 -2.60 8.19 15.32
C LEU A 216 -1.23 7.92 15.96
N ALA A 217 -0.78 6.66 16.00
CA ALA A 217 0.53 6.28 16.52
C ALA A 217 1.69 6.89 15.71
N LEU A 218 1.48 7.20 14.44
CA LEU A 218 2.43 7.95 13.61
C LEU A 218 2.62 9.39 14.10
N ASN A 219 1.68 9.94 14.88
CA ASN A 219 1.61 11.35 15.26
C ASN A 219 1.71 12.32 14.07
N PRO A 220 0.90 12.11 13.03
CA PRO A 220 1.03 12.83 11.77
C PRO A 220 0.59 14.30 11.90
N LYS A 221 1.12 15.16 11.03
CA LYS A 221 0.66 16.54 10.87
C LYS A 221 -0.59 16.67 9.99
N LEU A 222 -0.77 15.71 9.09
CA LEU A 222 -1.90 15.64 8.16
C LEU A 222 -2.59 14.28 8.30
N MET A 223 -3.89 14.27 8.51
CA MET A 223 -4.70 13.04 8.54
C MET A 223 -5.80 13.10 7.51
N CYS A 224 -5.90 12.04 6.71
CA CYS A 224 -6.98 11.85 5.77
C CYS A 224 -7.80 10.61 6.16
N PHE A 225 -9.12 10.73 6.13
CA PHE A 225 -10.03 9.64 6.43
C PHE A 225 -10.95 9.39 5.25
N ASP A 226 -10.95 8.17 4.72
CA ASP A 226 -11.87 7.77 3.65
C ASP A 226 -13.00 6.95 4.25
N GLU A 227 -14.18 7.56 4.38
CA GLU A 227 -15.38 6.96 4.96
C GLU A 227 -15.12 6.22 6.30
N PRO A 228 -14.51 6.87 7.31
CA PRO A 228 -14.00 6.19 8.51
C PRO A 228 -15.11 5.62 9.42
N THR A 229 -16.36 5.89 9.14
CA THR A 229 -17.50 5.45 9.94
C THR A 229 -18.39 4.43 9.23
N SER A 230 -18.01 3.95 8.06
CA SER A 230 -18.82 3.01 7.27
C SER A 230 -19.03 1.64 7.95
N ALA A 231 -18.17 1.29 8.92
CA ALA A 231 -18.22 0.03 9.67
C ALA A 231 -18.41 0.22 11.19
N LEU A 232 -18.67 1.45 11.67
CA LEU A 232 -18.90 1.77 13.09
C LEU A 232 -20.37 1.67 13.47
#